data_4a7d3edb5d14b736aedad084a1e8e1ef
#
_entry.id   4a7d3edb5d14b736aedad084a1e8e1ef
#
_cell.length_a   1.000
_cell.length_b   1.000
_cell.length_c   1.000
_cell.angle_alpha   90.00
_cell.angle_beta   90.00
_cell.angle_gamma   90.00
#
_symmetry.space_group_name_H-M   'P 1'
#
loop_
_entity.id
_entity.type
_entity.pdbx_description
1 polymer ?
#
loop_
_entity_poly.entity_id
_entity_poly.type
_entity_poly.pdbx_seq_one_letter_code
_entity_poly.pdbx_strand_id
1 'polypeptide(L)' 'EGTSSLCEVVVGDSFTVERIPEELEFQPGLLEFLEESNLIPGANGKVTAVSPDGTTTVDMKGEAIGVGAFASQRILVSAT' A
#
# COMPACT_ATOMS: atom_id res chain seq x y z
N GLU A 1 -8.78 4.08 15.74
CA GLU A 1 -9.66 4.33 14.63
C GLU A 1 -8.86 4.95 13.52
N GLY A 2 -9.37 5.01 12.40
CA GLY A 2 -8.71 5.70 11.32
C GLY A 2 -7.78 4.87 10.47
N THR A 3 -7.69 3.56 10.69
CA THR A 3 -6.95 2.73 9.76
C THR A 3 -7.91 2.02 8.81
N SER A 4 -7.44 1.81 7.59
CA SER A 4 -8.19 1.07 6.61
C SER A 4 -7.18 0.35 5.71
N SER A 5 -7.69 -0.51 4.83
CA SER A 5 -6.81 -1.16 3.86
C SER A 5 -6.37 -0.17 2.80
N LEU A 6 -5.17 -0.39 2.28
CA LEU A 6 -4.67 0.48 1.21
C LEU A 6 -5.64 0.53 0.03
N CYS A 7 -6.28 -0.59 -0.29
CA CYS A 7 -7.20 -0.63 -1.42
C CYS A 7 -8.46 0.20 -1.21
N GLU A 8 -8.72 0.64 0.01
CA GLU A 8 -9.90 1.46 0.31
C GLU A 8 -9.63 2.95 0.19
N VAL A 9 -8.37 3.33 -0.01
CA VAL A 9 -8.03 4.74 -0.15
C VAL A 9 -8.52 5.24 -1.51
N VAL A 10 -9.16 6.40 -1.50
CA VAL A 10 -9.70 6.99 -2.73
C VAL A 10 -8.55 7.49 -3.61
N VAL A 11 -8.69 7.29 -4.93
CA VAL A 11 -7.70 7.79 -5.87
C VAL A 11 -7.56 9.29 -5.68
N GLY A 12 -6.31 9.73 -5.55
CA GLY A 12 -5.99 11.13 -5.31
C GLY A 12 -5.72 11.46 -3.86
N ASP A 13 -6.07 10.55 -2.95
CA ASP A 13 -5.84 10.79 -1.52
C ASP A 13 -4.47 10.30 -1.10
N SER A 14 -3.93 10.96 -0.08
CA SER A 14 -2.65 10.56 0.52
C SER A 14 -2.91 9.64 1.70
N PHE A 15 -1.90 8.85 2.04
CA PHE A 15 -2.00 7.91 3.15
C PHE A 15 -0.65 7.77 3.84
N THR A 16 -0.71 7.24 5.05
CA THR A 16 0.49 6.86 5.80
C THR A 16 0.38 5.37 6.10
N VAL A 17 1.44 4.61 5.81
CA VAL A 17 1.45 3.19 6.11
C VAL A 17 1.54 3.02 7.61
N GLU A 18 0.57 2.29 8.19
CA GLU A 18 0.54 2.07 9.62
C GLU A 18 1.07 0.70 10.01
N ARG A 19 0.72 -0.31 9.21
CA ARG A 19 1.05 -1.68 9.60
C ARG A 19 1.10 -2.60 8.40
N ILE A 20 2.09 -3.49 8.40
CA ILE A 20 2.19 -4.56 7.42
C ILE A 20 1.88 -5.85 8.16
N PRO A 21 0.74 -6.50 7.87
CA PRO A 21 0.38 -7.73 8.59
C PRO A 21 1.37 -8.87 8.35
N GLU A 22 1.47 -9.74 9.34
CA GLU A 22 2.36 -10.90 9.25
C GLU A 22 2.09 -11.78 8.04
N GLU A 23 0.83 -11.88 7.65
CA GLU A 23 0.49 -12.79 6.57
C GLU A 23 1.17 -12.43 5.25
N LEU A 24 1.61 -11.19 5.10
CA LEU A 24 2.34 -10.80 3.91
C LEU A 24 3.75 -11.38 3.87
N GLU A 25 4.27 -11.77 5.03
CA GLU A 25 5.60 -12.38 5.10
C GLU A 25 5.64 -13.75 4.46
N PHE A 26 4.49 -14.39 4.31
CA PHE A 26 4.44 -15.73 3.75
C PHE A 26 4.42 -15.75 2.24
N GLN A 27 4.35 -14.58 1.61
CA GLN A 27 4.40 -14.49 0.16
C GLN A 27 5.84 -14.28 -0.27
N PRO A 28 6.44 -15.24 -0.99
CA PRO A 28 7.86 -15.12 -1.38
C PRO A 28 8.11 -13.81 -2.12
N GLY A 29 9.09 -13.07 -1.65
CA GLY A 29 9.51 -11.84 -2.30
C GLY A 29 8.65 -10.63 -2.04
N LEU A 30 7.48 -10.81 -1.41
CA LEU A 30 6.58 -9.69 -1.23
C LEU A 30 7.13 -8.66 -0.23
N LEU A 31 7.64 -9.13 0.89
CA LEU A 31 8.15 -8.22 1.90
C LEU A 31 9.34 -7.42 1.37
N GLU A 32 10.21 -8.09 0.61
CA GLU A 32 11.33 -7.40 -0.02
C GLU A 32 10.86 -6.35 -1.00
N PHE A 33 9.82 -6.68 -1.78
CA PHE A 33 9.24 -5.74 -2.72
C PHE A 33 8.72 -4.50 -1.99
N LEU A 34 8.03 -4.71 -0.87
CA LEU A 34 7.48 -3.58 -0.12
C LEU A 34 8.59 -2.71 0.45
N GLU A 35 9.65 -3.33 0.96
CA GLU A 35 10.76 -2.57 1.51
C GLU A 35 11.49 -1.77 0.43
N GLU A 36 11.70 -2.38 -0.71
CA GLU A 36 12.37 -1.69 -1.82
C GLU A 36 11.52 -0.56 -2.37
N SER A 37 10.21 -0.70 -2.25
CA SER A 37 9.28 0.32 -2.74
C SER A 37 8.98 1.37 -1.68
N ASN A 38 9.62 1.27 -0.52
CA ASN A 38 9.42 2.20 0.58
C ASN A 38 8.01 2.14 1.17
N LEU A 39 7.33 1.00 0.98
CA LEU A 39 6.01 0.78 1.56
C LEU A 39 6.18 0.13 2.92
N ILE A 40 6.70 0.91 3.85
CA ILE A 40 7.02 0.44 5.20
C ILE A 40 6.27 1.32 6.21
N PRO A 41 6.04 0.82 7.42
CA PRO A 41 5.32 1.63 8.44
C PRO A 41 5.96 3.00 8.60
N GLY A 42 5.11 4.01 8.61
CA GLY A 42 5.55 5.39 8.74
C GLY A 42 5.75 6.11 7.42
N ALA A 43 5.79 5.38 6.31
CA ALA A 43 5.98 6.01 5.00
C ALA A 43 4.68 6.62 4.51
N ASN A 44 4.79 7.70 3.76
CA ASN A 44 3.64 8.39 3.17
C ASN A 44 3.59 8.15 1.68
N GLY A 45 2.39 8.12 1.15
CA GLY A 45 2.21 7.98 -0.28
C GLY A 45 0.88 8.52 -0.71
N LYS A 46 0.59 8.38 -1.99
CA LYS A 46 -0.65 8.86 -2.58
C LYS A 46 -1.15 7.83 -3.57
N VAL A 47 -2.45 7.52 -3.52
CA VAL A 47 -3.04 6.57 -4.46
C VAL A 47 -3.30 7.31 -5.76
N THR A 48 -2.78 6.79 -6.86
CA THR A 48 -2.92 7.44 -8.17
C THR A 48 -3.84 6.69 -9.10
N ALA A 49 -4.03 5.38 -8.90
CA ALA A 49 -4.91 4.60 -9.77
C ALA A 49 -5.29 3.30 -9.09
N VAL A 50 -6.42 2.74 -9.51
CA VAL A 50 -6.86 1.42 -9.06
C VAL A 50 -7.30 0.68 -10.31
N SER A 51 -6.74 -0.51 -10.52
CA SER A 51 -7.06 -1.32 -11.67
C SER A 51 -8.24 -2.26 -11.36
N PRO A 52 -8.95 -2.70 -12.40
CA PRO A 52 -10.09 -3.60 -12.17
C PRO A 52 -9.70 -4.91 -11.50
N ASP A 53 -8.46 -5.34 -11.63
CA ASP A 53 -8.01 -6.59 -11.01
C ASP A 53 -7.65 -6.42 -9.54
N GLY A 54 -7.83 -5.22 -8.98
CA GLY A 54 -7.55 -4.97 -7.58
C GLY A 54 -6.18 -4.39 -7.28
N THR A 55 -5.38 -4.15 -8.32
CA THR A 55 -4.07 -3.53 -8.12
C THR A 55 -4.23 -2.06 -7.81
N THR A 56 -3.63 -1.62 -6.70
CA THR A 56 -3.63 -0.21 -6.32
C THR A 56 -2.27 0.37 -6.66
N THR A 57 -2.26 1.40 -7.48
CA THR A 57 -1.02 2.08 -7.84
C THR A 57 -0.84 3.27 -6.94
N VAL A 58 0.34 3.36 -6.35
CA VAL A 58 0.64 4.45 -5.41
C VAL A 58 1.90 5.16 -5.86
N ASP A 59 1.99 6.42 -5.45
CA ASP A 59 3.17 7.24 -5.69
C ASP A 59 3.93 7.33 -4.37
N MET A 60 5.12 6.75 -4.33
CA MET A 60 5.98 6.77 -3.16
C MET A 60 7.22 7.57 -3.50
N LYS A 61 7.27 8.83 -3.06
CA LYS A 61 8.41 9.70 -3.29
C LYS A 61 8.72 9.88 -4.78
N GLY A 62 7.67 10.03 -5.55
CA GLY A 62 7.83 10.26 -6.98
C GLY A 62 7.93 9.01 -7.82
N GLU A 63 7.84 7.85 -7.20
CA GLU A 63 7.96 6.58 -7.90
C GLU A 63 6.61 5.87 -7.89
N ALA A 64 6.15 5.42 -9.05
CA ALA A 64 4.86 4.73 -9.16
C ALA A 64 5.05 3.25 -8.86
N ILE A 65 4.27 2.74 -7.91
CA ILE A 65 4.37 1.36 -7.45
C ILE A 65 3.01 0.70 -7.59
N GLY A 66 2.95 -0.44 -8.27
CA GLY A 66 1.72 -1.22 -8.36
C GLY A 66 1.66 -2.24 -7.25
N VAL A 67 0.67 -2.14 -6.37
CA VAL A 67 0.50 -3.06 -5.26
C VAL A 67 -0.66 -3.99 -5.58
N GLY A 68 -0.38 -5.29 -5.69
CA GLY A 68 -1.39 -6.26 -6.08
C GLY A 68 -2.52 -6.36 -5.06
N ALA A 69 -3.61 -7.02 -5.48
CA ALA A 69 -4.82 -7.10 -4.65
C ALA A 69 -4.55 -7.72 -3.29
N PHE A 70 -3.78 -8.80 -3.27
CA PHE A 70 -3.52 -9.49 -2.00
C PHE A 70 -2.91 -8.54 -0.96
N ALA A 71 -1.89 -7.80 -1.36
CA ALA A 71 -1.21 -6.89 -0.44
C ALA A 71 -2.04 -5.65 -0.15
N SER A 72 -2.65 -5.06 -1.17
CA SER A 72 -3.40 -3.81 -0.96
C SER A 72 -4.61 -4.01 -0.07
N GLN A 73 -5.16 -5.22 -0.03
CA GLN A 73 -6.29 -5.51 0.86
C GLN A 73 -5.87 -5.68 2.31
N ARG A 74 -4.58 -5.89 2.55
CA ARG A 74 -4.08 -6.22 3.88
C ARG A 74 -3.20 -5.17 4.50
N ILE A 75 -2.53 -4.36 3.70
CA ILE A 75 -1.70 -3.28 4.24
C ILE A 75 -2.62 -2.23 4.89
N LEU A 76 -2.36 -1.93 6.14
CA LEU A 76 -3.17 -0.97 6.89
C LEU A 76 -2.55 0.41 6.80
N VAL A 77 -3.39 1.37 6.46
CA VAL A 77 -2.95 2.76 6.29
C VAL A 77 -3.93 3.69 7.01
N SER A 78 -3.49 4.92 7.21
CA SER A 78 -4.35 5.96 7.74
C SER A 78 -4.34 7.13 6.78
N ALA A 79 -5.37 7.96 6.86
CA ALA A 79 -5.44 9.16 6.03
C ALA A 79 -4.37 10.15 6.49
N THR A 80 -3.79 10.83 5.53
CA THR A 80 -2.78 11.84 5.84
C THR A 80 -3.37 13.23 5.77
#